data_16392380cb3b87568510fb3053ec6346
#
_entry.id   16392380cb3b87568510fb3053ec6346
#
_cell.length_a   1.000
_cell.length_b   1.000
_cell.length_c   1.000
_cell.angle_alpha   90.00
_cell.angle_beta   90.00
_cell.angle_gamma   90.00
#
_symmetry.space_group_name_H-M   'P 1'
#
loop_
_entity.id
_entity.type
_entity.pdbx_description
1 polymer ?
#
loop_
_entity_poly.entity_id
_entity_poly.type
_entity_poly.pdbx_seq_one_letter_code
_entity_poly.pdbx_strand_id
1 'polypeptide(L)'
;EVVDYGMFDENENYISVLENDKEVVLKSKIVFHKDVKDPIFTMTVKDFKGLEMAGTNTLIEKIATGNYKKGDVVVAEFRQVINVAPGKYTLSFSCTHFNSKGELEVLNRKYDALLIEVLSTKDTVGLMRLDSKIKIERINRGKNEK
;
A
#
# COMPACT_ATOMS: atom_id res chain seq x y z
N GLU A 1 3.88 17.02 8.72
CA GLU A 1 2.48 16.73 9.00
C GLU A 1 1.78 16.26 7.74
N VAL A 2 1.10 15.13 7.81
CA VAL A 2 0.26 14.63 6.72
C VAL A 2 -1.03 15.46 6.74
N VAL A 3 -1.22 16.29 5.73
CA VAL A 3 -2.32 17.25 5.70
C VAL A 3 -3.45 16.86 4.77
N ASP A 4 -3.20 15.93 3.84
CA ASP A 4 -4.21 15.44 2.91
C ASP A 4 -3.80 14.06 2.39
N TYR A 5 -4.78 13.28 1.93
CA TYR A 5 -4.53 11.95 1.40
C TYR A 5 -5.74 11.48 0.59
N GLY A 6 -5.52 10.51 -0.28
CA GLY A 6 -6.60 9.96 -1.08
C GLY A 6 -6.16 8.74 -1.87
N MET A 7 -7.15 8.01 -2.37
CA MET A 7 -6.96 6.92 -3.31
C MET A 7 -7.61 7.31 -4.63
N PHE A 8 -6.90 7.04 -5.73
CA PHE A 8 -7.32 7.47 -7.07
C PHE A 8 -7.21 6.31 -8.05
N ASP A 9 -8.07 6.32 -9.07
CA ASP A 9 -7.94 5.40 -10.18
C ASP A 9 -6.91 5.93 -11.19
N GLU A 10 -6.72 5.19 -12.28
CA GLU A 10 -5.75 5.58 -13.30
C GLU A 10 -6.14 6.84 -14.06
N ASN A 11 -7.38 7.28 -13.97
CA ASN A 11 -7.87 8.50 -14.59
C ASN A 11 -7.89 9.68 -13.60
N GLU A 12 -7.21 9.52 -12.46
CA GLU A 12 -7.10 10.53 -11.40
C GLU A 12 -8.42 10.87 -10.73
N ASN A 13 -9.40 9.98 -10.79
CA ASN A 13 -10.64 10.12 -10.05
C ASN A 13 -10.47 9.60 -8.63
N TYR A 14 -10.94 10.37 -7.65
CA TYR A 14 -10.95 9.93 -6.25
C TYR A 14 -11.91 8.76 -6.11
N ILE A 15 -11.43 7.67 -5.51
CA ILE A 15 -12.20 6.44 -5.31
C ILE A 15 -12.06 5.93 -3.89
N SER A 16 -13.06 5.16 -3.42
CA SER A 16 -13.01 4.44 -2.15
C SER A 16 -13.23 2.94 -2.35
N VAL A 17 -13.50 2.51 -3.56
CA VAL A 17 -13.70 1.11 -3.92
C VAL A 17 -12.70 0.76 -5.00
N LEU A 18 -12.01 -0.35 -4.82
CA LEU A 18 -11.05 -0.84 -5.81
C LEU A 18 -11.30 -2.31 -6.12
N GLU A 19 -10.88 -2.74 -7.29
CA GLU A 19 -10.92 -4.14 -7.68
C GLU A 19 -9.52 -4.74 -7.60
N ASN A 20 -9.44 -6.02 -7.28
CA ASN A 20 -8.20 -6.75 -7.37
C ASN A 20 -7.63 -6.65 -8.80
N ASP A 21 -6.31 -6.74 -8.91
CA ASP A 21 -5.54 -6.66 -10.15
C ASP A 21 -5.51 -5.30 -10.82
N LYS A 22 -6.27 -4.34 -10.36
CA LYS A 22 -6.23 -2.99 -10.94
C LYS A 22 -5.31 -2.11 -10.12
N GLU A 23 -4.47 -1.36 -10.81
CA GLU A 23 -3.59 -0.40 -10.17
C GLU A 23 -4.39 0.79 -9.65
N VAL A 24 -4.10 1.17 -8.44
CA VAL A 24 -4.62 2.39 -7.81
C VAL A 24 -3.45 3.27 -7.40
N VAL A 25 -3.72 4.54 -7.23
CA VAL A 25 -2.72 5.52 -6.82
C VAL A 25 -3.10 6.04 -5.44
N LEU A 26 -2.21 5.84 -4.47
CA LEU A 26 -2.39 6.33 -3.12
C LEU A 26 -1.52 7.56 -2.96
N LYS A 27 -2.10 8.66 -2.53
CA LYS A 27 -1.36 9.91 -2.37
C LYS A 27 -1.47 10.39 -0.94
N SER A 28 -0.38 10.90 -0.41
CA SER A 28 -0.36 11.65 0.84
C SER A 28 0.40 12.96 0.64
N LYS A 29 -0.14 14.05 1.18
CA LYS A 29 0.47 15.37 1.10
C LYS A 29 1.04 15.72 2.46
N ILE A 30 2.29 16.07 2.48
CA ILE A 30 3.03 16.31 3.71
C ILE A 30 3.58 17.72 3.71
N VAL A 31 3.40 18.42 4.84
CA VAL A 31 4.03 19.71 5.11
C VAL A 31 5.11 19.49 6.17
N PHE A 32 6.31 19.99 5.90
CA PHE A 32 7.41 19.89 6.84
C PHE A 32 7.44 21.10 7.75
N HIS A 33 7.47 20.87 9.07
CA HIS A 33 7.52 21.94 10.08
C HIS A 33 8.93 22.15 10.61
N LYS A 34 9.88 21.42 10.09
CA LYS A 34 11.31 21.58 10.37
C LYS A 34 12.11 21.05 9.18
N ASP A 35 13.40 21.30 9.16
CA ASP A 35 14.27 20.74 8.13
C ASP A 35 14.40 19.24 8.34
N VAL A 36 14.23 18.45 7.28
CA VAL A 36 14.25 16.99 7.32
C VAL A 36 15.10 16.46 6.18
N LYS A 37 15.92 15.46 6.48
CA LYS A 37 16.78 14.80 5.53
C LYS A 37 16.24 13.39 5.26
N ASP A 38 16.11 13.06 3.99
CA ASP A 38 15.69 11.73 3.52
C ASP A 38 14.48 11.14 4.29
N PRO A 39 13.33 11.84 4.33
CA PRO A 39 12.17 11.32 5.01
C PRO A 39 11.69 10.00 4.39
N ILE A 40 11.08 9.16 5.20
CA ILE A 40 10.51 7.89 4.79
C ILE A 40 9.01 8.05 4.76
N PHE A 41 8.41 7.88 3.59
CA PHE A 41 6.95 7.91 3.42
C PHE A 41 6.43 6.49 3.40
N THR A 42 5.40 6.23 4.19
CA THR A 42 4.87 4.88 4.41
C THR A 42 3.37 4.84 4.14
N MET A 43 2.91 3.74 3.55
CA MET A 43 1.49 3.41 3.47
C MET A 43 1.28 2.00 4.01
N THR A 44 0.16 1.77 4.68
CA THR A 44 -0.22 0.46 5.19
C THR A 44 -1.70 0.21 4.98
N VAL A 45 -2.05 -1.06 4.81
CA VAL A 45 -3.42 -1.54 4.67
C VAL A 45 -3.72 -2.43 5.86
N LYS A 46 -4.79 -2.12 6.59
CA LYS A 46 -5.24 -2.92 7.73
C LYS A 46 -6.66 -3.41 7.51
N ASP A 47 -6.98 -4.58 8.06
CA ASP A 47 -8.37 -5.01 8.13
C ASP A 47 -9.09 -4.34 9.31
N PHE A 48 -10.38 -4.61 9.46
CA PHE A 48 -11.17 -3.99 10.53
C PHE A 48 -10.81 -4.50 11.92
N LYS A 49 -10.08 -5.57 12.05
CA LYS A 49 -9.61 -6.08 13.33
C LYS A 49 -8.25 -5.49 13.70
N GLY A 50 -7.71 -4.62 12.85
CA GLY A 50 -6.42 -3.97 13.10
C GLY A 50 -5.22 -4.79 12.62
N LEU A 51 -5.45 -5.89 11.91
CA LEU A 51 -4.36 -6.69 11.37
C LEU A 51 -3.75 -5.96 10.17
N GLU A 52 -2.45 -5.74 10.21
CA GLU A 52 -1.75 -5.19 9.06
C GLU A 52 -1.67 -6.25 7.97
N MET A 53 -2.29 -5.95 6.83
CA MET A 53 -2.33 -6.88 5.71
C MET A 53 -1.15 -6.70 4.77
N ALA A 54 -0.75 -5.47 4.56
CA ALA A 54 0.33 -5.12 3.65
C ALA A 54 0.76 -3.69 3.89
N GLY A 55 1.93 -3.36 3.41
CA GLY A 55 2.44 -1.99 3.45
C GLY A 55 3.80 -1.93 2.81
N THR A 56 4.20 -0.72 2.48
CA THR A 56 5.55 -0.45 2.02
C THR A 56 5.93 0.99 2.33
N ASN A 57 7.18 1.30 2.13
CA ASN A 57 7.69 2.65 2.30
C ASN A 57 8.86 2.92 1.36
N THR A 58 9.27 4.17 1.29
CA THR A 58 10.34 4.58 0.39
C THR A 58 11.69 3.97 0.76
N LEU A 59 11.91 3.61 2.02
CA LEU A 59 13.15 2.97 2.43
C LEU A 59 13.21 1.53 1.91
N ILE A 60 12.14 0.77 2.07
CA ILE A 60 12.03 -0.60 1.57
C ILE A 60 12.20 -0.63 0.05
N GLU A 61 11.57 0.33 -0.64
CA GLU A 61 11.62 0.41 -2.09
C GLU A 61 12.91 1.07 -2.61
N LYS A 62 13.78 1.49 -1.70
CA LYS A 62 15.08 2.10 -2.04
C LYS A 62 14.93 3.37 -2.88
N ILE A 63 13.98 4.20 -2.52
CA ILE A 63 13.72 5.48 -3.18
C ILE A 63 14.38 6.58 -2.36
N ALA A 64 15.26 7.36 -2.99
CA ALA A 64 15.82 8.55 -2.37
C ALA A 64 14.76 9.64 -2.39
N THR A 65 14.44 10.19 -1.23
CA THR A 65 13.37 11.18 -1.12
C THR A 65 13.88 12.63 -1.09
N GLY A 66 15.14 12.83 -0.82
CA GLY A 66 15.74 14.16 -0.82
C GLY A 66 15.66 14.87 0.52
N ASN A 67 16.00 16.15 0.51
CA ASN A 67 16.05 16.97 1.72
C ASN A 67 15.01 18.08 1.61
N TYR A 68 14.37 18.37 2.72
CA TYR A 68 13.29 19.35 2.77
C TYR A 68 13.56 20.38 3.85
N LYS A 69 13.07 21.59 3.62
CA LYS A 69 13.17 22.71 4.56
C LYS A 69 11.81 22.93 5.22
N LYS A 70 11.86 23.54 6.39
CA LYS A 70 10.62 23.96 7.06
C LYS A 70 9.73 24.73 6.09
N GLY A 71 8.49 24.33 5.98
CA GLY A 71 7.50 24.94 5.09
C GLY A 71 7.36 24.25 3.74
N ASP A 72 8.27 23.37 3.38
CA ASP A 72 8.18 22.64 2.13
C ASP A 72 6.98 21.68 2.16
N VAL A 73 6.37 21.49 1.00
CA VAL A 73 5.22 20.60 0.81
C VAL A 73 5.57 19.58 -0.24
N VAL A 74 5.27 18.31 0.03
CA VAL A 74 5.51 17.24 -0.92
C VAL A 74 4.30 16.32 -0.99
N VAL A 75 4.10 15.72 -2.15
CA VAL A 75 3.10 14.66 -2.33
C VAL A 75 3.84 13.35 -2.56
N ALA A 76 3.62 12.37 -1.71
CA ALA A 76 4.13 11.03 -1.89
C ALA A 76 3.05 10.21 -2.60
N GLU A 77 3.43 9.58 -3.70
CA GLU A 77 2.50 8.84 -4.54
C GLU A 77 2.95 7.38 -4.60
N PHE A 78 2.04 6.48 -4.23
CA PHE A 78 2.26 5.04 -4.31
C PHE A 78 1.33 4.45 -5.35
N ARG A 79 1.88 3.81 -6.37
CA ARG A 79 1.10 3.07 -7.35
C ARG A 79 1.09 1.61 -6.94
N GLN A 80 -0.10 1.08 -6.68
CA GLN A 80 -0.24 -0.23 -6.04
C GLN A 80 -1.33 -1.05 -6.69
N VAL A 81 -1.07 -2.34 -6.79
CA VAL A 81 -2.10 -3.35 -6.96
C VAL A 81 -2.31 -3.97 -5.58
N ILE A 82 -3.53 -3.91 -5.08
CA ILE A 82 -3.83 -4.42 -3.73
C ILE A 82 -4.70 -5.66 -3.87
N ASN A 83 -4.08 -6.82 -3.68
CA ASN A 83 -4.72 -8.11 -3.87
C ASN A 83 -5.04 -8.84 -2.56
N VAL A 84 -5.54 -8.09 -1.58
CA VAL A 84 -6.10 -8.67 -0.36
C VAL A 84 -7.49 -9.25 -0.66
N ALA A 85 -7.98 -10.12 0.20
CA ALA A 85 -9.31 -10.70 0.05
C ALA A 85 -10.38 -9.60 -0.03
N PRO A 86 -11.49 -9.83 -0.76
CA PRO A 86 -12.57 -8.87 -0.80
C PRO A 86 -13.07 -8.50 0.59
N GLY A 87 -13.34 -7.24 0.81
CA GLY A 87 -13.80 -6.74 2.10
C GLY A 87 -13.46 -5.29 2.31
N LYS A 88 -13.59 -4.86 3.56
CA LYS A 88 -13.34 -3.48 3.95
C LYS A 88 -12.04 -3.38 4.72
N TYR A 89 -11.28 -2.35 4.42
CA TYR A 89 -9.96 -2.11 4.97
C TYR A 89 -9.76 -0.63 5.25
N THR A 90 -8.72 -0.32 5.98
CA THR A 90 -8.31 1.07 6.18
C THR A 90 -6.90 1.26 5.65
N LEU A 91 -6.63 2.45 5.15
CA LEU A 91 -5.30 2.87 4.74
C LEU A 91 -4.76 3.85 5.77
N SER A 92 -3.49 3.67 6.12
CA SER A 92 -2.77 4.59 6.99
C SER A 92 -1.56 5.14 6.25
N PHE A 93 -1.21 6.37 6.58
CA PHE A 93 -0.06 7.06 5.99
C PHE A 93 0.83 7.60 7.08
N SER A 94 2.13 7.55 6.87
CA SER A 94 3.06 8.12 7.83
C SER A 94 4.28 8.72 7.15
N CYS A 95 4.96 9.57 7.90
CA CYS A 95 6.25 10.13 7.52
C CYS A 95 7.18 10.01 8.72
N THR A 96 8.32 9.39 8.51
CA THR A 96 9.36 9.20 9.53
C THR A 96 10.69 9.61 8.95
N HIS A 97 11.71 9.71 9.78
CA HIS A 97 13.10 9.93 9.32
C HIS A 97 14.09 9.47 10.38
N PHE A 98 15.34 9.31 9.99
CA PHE A 98 16.41 9.11 10.95
C PHE A 98 16.97 10.49 11.34
N ASN A 99 17.00 10.76 12.65
CA ASN A 99 17.52 12.02 13.16
C ASN A 99 19.06 12.03 13.13
N SER A 100 19.67 13.12 13.61
CA SER A 100 21.13 13.26 13.60
C SER A 100 21.85 12.21 14.45
N LYS A 101 21.15 11.56 15.36
CA LYS A 101 21.70 10.49 16.18
C LYS A 101 21.51 9.12 15.56
N GLY A 102 20.91 9.04 14.37
CA GLY A 102 20.63 7.79 13.70
C GLY A 102 19.42 7.06 14.27
N GLU A 103 18.60 7.74 15.06
CA GLU A 103 17.39 7.14 15.63
C GLU A 103 16.19 7.43 14.75
N LEU A 104 15.30 6.46 14.61
CA LEU A 104 14.07 6.66 13.85
C LEU A 104 13.12 7.57 14.63
N GLU A 105 12.70 8.64 13.98
CA GLU A 105 11.80 9.62 14.57
C GLU A 105 10.54 9.71 13.75
N VAL A 106 9.38 9.70 14.42
CA VAL A 106 8.10 9.84 13.76
C VAL A 106 7.79 11.31 13.60
N LEU A 107 7.59 11.74 12.35
CA LEU A 107 7.16 13.10 12.08
C LEU A 107 5.64 13.22 12.16
N ASN A 108 4.94 12.26 11.57
CA ASN A 108 3.48 12.18 11.69
C ASN A 108 2.97 10.82 11.22
N ARG A 109 1.91 10.36 11.84
CA ARG A 109 1.18 9.16 11.45
C ARG A 109 -0.31 9.47 11.41
N LYS A 110 -0.95 9.10 10.31
CA LYS A 110 -2.40 9.16 10.17
C LYS A 110 -2.90 7.74 10.08
N TYR A 111 -3.32 7.21 11.22
CA TYR A 111 -3.87 5.86 11.29
C TYR A 111 -5.29 5.84 10.77
N ASP A 112 -5.63 4.80 10.03
CA ASP A 112 -6.99 4.56 9.54
C ASP A 112 -7.56 5.79 8.83
N ALA A 113 -6.73 6.40 7.99
CA ALA A 113 -7.05 7.65 7.34
C ALA A 113 -8.14 7.54 6.28
N LEU A 114 -8.17 6.43 5.55
CA LEU A 114 -9.16 6.16 4.51
C LEU A 114 -9.79 4.81 4.74
N LEU A 115 -11.11 4.76 4.61
CA LEU A 115 -11.86 3.52 4.55
C LEU A 115 -11.99 3.13 3.08
N ILE A 116 -11.58 1.92 2.74
CA ILE A 116 -11.65 1.42 1.38
C ILE A 116 -12.38 0.08 1.33
N GLU A 117 -12.94 -0.23 0.18
CA GLU A 117 -13.55 -1.53 -0.09
C GLU A 117 -12.84 -2.20 -1.25
N VAL A 118 -12.49 -3.46 -1.09
CA VAL A 118 -11.84 -4.27 -2.12
C VAL A 118 -12.87 -5.25 -2.68
N LEU A 119 -13.01 -5.24 -4.00
CA LEU A 119 -13.89 -6.13 -4.73
C LEU A 119 -13.06 -7.09 -5.57
N SER A 120 -13.61 -8.27 -5.83
CA SER A 120 -13.00 -9.25 -6.72
C SER A 120 -14.08 -10.02 -7.44
N THR A 121 -13.82 -10.36 -8.70
CA THR A 121 -14.69 -11.26 -9.46
C THR A 121 -14.32 -12.72 -9.23
N LYS A 122 -13.31 -12.98 -8.43
CA LYS A 122 -12.78 -14.30 -8.16
C LYS A 122 -12.82 -14.57 -6.67
N ASP A 123 -13.24 -15.76 -6.27
CA ASP A 123 -13.23 -16.13 -4.87
C ASP A 123 -11.81 -16.20 -4.34
N THR A 124 -11.66 -15.84 -3.09
CA THR A 124 -10.35 -15.80 -2.43
C THR A 124 -10.37 -16.74 -1.22
N VAL A 125 -9.36 -17.56 -1.11
CA VAL A 125 -9.13 -18.38 0.07
C VAL A 125 -8.09 -17.70 0.93
N GLY A 126 -8.44 -17.40 2.18
CA GLY A 126 -7.52 -16.75 3.11
C GLY A 126 -7.46 -15.24 2.93
N LEU A 127 -6.31 -14.65 3.18
CA LEU A 127 -6.13 -13.21 3.31
C LEU A 127 -5.75 -12.52 2.01
N MET A 128 -5.23 -13.27 1.05
CA MET A 128 -4.69 -12.70 -0.18
C MET A 128 -5.15 -13.49 -1.38
N ARG A 129 -5.41 -12.77 -2.46
CA ARG A 129 -5.69 -13.39 -3.75
C ARG A 129 -4.39 -13.87 -4.38
N LEU A 130 -4.42 -15.08 -4.90
CA LEU A 130 -3.32 -15.62 -5.69
C LEU A 130 -3.76 -15.74 -7.15
N ASP A 131 -2.86 -15.37 -8.04
CA ASP A 131 -3.08 -15.58 -9.46
C ASP A 131 -2.28 -16.81 -9.86
N SER A 132 -3.00 -17.92 -9.96
CA SER A 132 -2.38 -19.21 -10.23
C SER A 132 -2.62 -19.62 -11.68
N LYS A 133 -1.58 -20.18 -12.27
CA LYS A 133 -1.69 -20.90 -13.53
C LYS A 133 -1.60 -22.38 -13.19
N ILE A 134 -2.67 -23.10 -13.48
CA ILE A 134 -2.77 -24.52 -13.11
C ILE A 134 -2.80 -25.35 -14.38
N LYS A 135 -1.95 -26.36 -14.42
CA LYS A 135 -1.94 -27.34 -15.48
C LYS A 135 -2.25 -28.70 -14.88
N ILE A 136 -3.20 -29.38 -15.47
CA ILE A 136 -3.59 -30.73 -15.05
C ILE A 136 -3.23 -31.67 -16.16
N GLU A 137 -2.43 -32.69 -15.85
CA GLU A 137 -2.00 -33.64 -16.82
C GLU A 137 -2.38 -35.03 -16.34
N ARG A 138 -3.15 -35.76 -17.13
CA ARG A 138 -3.49 -37.14 -16.81
C ARG A 138 -2.38 -38.03 -17.30
N ILE A 139 -1.77 -38.75 -16.38
CA ILE A 139 -0.83 -39.78 -16.75
C ILE A 139 -1.62 -41.03 -17.01
N ASN A 140 -1.77 -41.30 -18.30
CA ASN A 140 -2.52 -42.48 -18.70
C ASN A 140 -1.58 -43.65 -18.62
N ARG A 141 -1.84 -44.60 -17.71
CA ARG A 141 -0.99 -45.71 -17.59
C ARG A 141 -1.14 -46.66 -18.70
N GLY A 142 -1.94 -46.39 -19.58
CA GLY A 142 -2.04 -47.22 -20.75
C GLY A 142 -2.86 -48.39 -20.50
N LYS A 143 -3.13 -49.09 -21.57
CA LYS A 143 -3.95 -50.17 -21.42
C LYS A 143 -3.29 -51.17 -20.70
N ASN A 144 -2.08 -51.10 -20.63
CA ASN A 144 -1.39 -52.08 -20.06
C ASN A 144 -1.40 -52.03 -18.68
N GLU A 145 -1.83 -51.05 -18.17
CA GLU A 145 -1.88 -51.00 -16.89
C GLU A 145 -3.04 -51.48 -16.45
N LYS A 146 -3.51 -52.26 -17.07
CA LYS A 146 -4.61 -52.78 -16.73
C LYS A 146 -4.44 -53.65 -15.76
#